data_56d00e61857161758c4df90a5e39fb18
#
_entry.id   56d00e61857161758c4df90a5e39fb18
#
_cell.length_a   1.000
_cell.length_b   1.000
_cell.length_c   1.000
_cell.angle_alpha   90.00
_cell.angle_beta   90.00
_cell.angle_gamma   90.00
#
_symmetry.space_group_name_H-M   'P 1'
#
loop_
_entity.id
_entity.type
_entity.pdbx_description
1 polymer ?
#
loop_
_entity_poly.entity_id
_entity_poly.type
_entity_poly.pdbx_seq_one_letter_code
_entity_poly.pdbx_strand_id
1 'polypeptide(L)'
;MNKPKLVVDNSEKTHKRENRFTGESIWLTKEEAKKHDAIFYYEYLATQEDMELGWGGSKLWDKVRENLNWFRENNIDAYYVLLD
;
A
#
# COMPACT_ATOMS: atom_id res chain seq x y z
N MET A 1 -25.85 -9.13 -21.32
CA MET A 1 -25.22 -9.21 -20.99
C MET A 1 -24.60 -9.57 -20.51
N ASN A 2 -24.40 -9.87 -20.12
CA ASN A 2 -23.78 -10.17 -19.46
C ASN A 2 -22.74 -10.15 -19.19
N LYS A 3 -22.52 -9.65 -18.68
CA LYS A 3 -21.57 -9.58 -18.30
C LYS A 3 -21.01 -10.21 -17.58
N PRO A 4 -20.27 -10.32 -17.86
CA PRO A 4 -19.67 -11.33 -17.15
C PRO A 4 -19.16 -10.88 -15.90
N LYS A 5 -19.72 -11.31 -14.98
CA LYS A 5 -19.33 -11.03 -13.76
C LYS A 5 -18.25 -11.80 -13.35
N LEU A 6 -17.85 -12.77 -14.04
CA LEU A 6 -16.73 -13.57 -13.70
C LEU A 6 -15.44 -12.82 -13.89
N VAL A 7 -15.47 -11.79 -14.68
CA VAL A 7 -14.33 -10.94 -14.86
C VAL A 7 -14.13 -10.14 -13.58
N VAL A 8 -12.96 -10.24 -12.99
CA VAL A 8 -12.66 -9.48 -11.80
C VAL A 8 -12.59 -8.01 -12.16
N ASP A 9 -13.41 -7.21 -11.52
CA ASP A 9 -13.38 -5.79 -11.73
C ASP A 9 -12.41 -5.19 -10.73
N ASN A 10 -11.20 -4.90 -11.19
CA ASN A 10 -10.17 -4.36 -10.32
C ASN A 10 -10.44 -2.93 -9.87
N SER A 11 -11.46 -2.30 -10.45
CA SER A 11 -11.84 -0.96 -10.01
C SER A 11 -12.80 -1.00 -8.82
N GLU A 12 -13.27 -2.18 -8.44
CA GLU A 12 -14.19 -2.31 -7.34
C GLU A 12 -13.51 -2.09 -6.00
N LYS A 13 -14.06 -1.20 -5.20
CA LYS A 13 -13.48 -0.82 -3.90
C LYS A 13 -14.04 -1.72 -2.82
N THR A 14 -13.43 -2.86 -2.61
CA THR A 14 -13.93 -3.88 -1.70
C THR A 14 -13.07 -4.09 -0.46
N HIS A 15 -11.92 -3.43 -0.39
CA HIS A 15 -10.98 -3.63 0.72
C HIS A 15 -10.82 -2.33 1.50
N LYS A 16 -11.28 -2.32 2.74
CA LYS A 16 -11.15 -1.15 3.58
C LYS A 16 -9.82 -1.18 4.31
N ARG A 17 -9.15 -0.04 4.34
CA ARG A 17 -7.93 0.12 5.14
C ARG A 17 -8.04 1.38 5.97
N GLU A 18 -7.39 1.37 7.10
CA GLU A 18 -7.47 2.45 8.07
C GLU A 18 -6.09 2.92 8.48
N ASN A 19 -5.96 4.25 8.63
CA ASN A 19 -4.74 4.83 9.16
C ASN A 19 -4.77 4.64 10.69
N ARG A 20 -3.85 3.85 11.19
CA ARG A 20 -3.85 3.50 12.62
C ARG A 20 -3.55 4.68 13.54
N PHE A 21 -3.02 5.76 12.99
CA PHE A 21 -2.71 6.95 13.80
C PHE A 21 -3.85 7.95 13.84
N THR A 22 -4.58 8.11 12.74
CA THR A 22 -5.66 9.09 12.66
C THR A 22 -7.04 8.49 12.79
N GLY A 23 -7.18 7.20 12.54
CA GLY A 23 -8.49 6.54 12.52
C GLY A 23 -9.25 6.74 11.22
N GLU A 24 -8.71 7.51 10.30
CA GLU A 24 -9.37 7.69 9.00
C GLU A 24 -9.25 6.43 8.17
N SER A 25 -10.26 6.16 7.36
CA SER A 25 -10.28 4.97 6.53
C SER A 25 -10.75 5.29 5.13
N ILE A 26 -10.46 4.38 4.22
CA ILE A 26 -10.85 4.52 2.83
C ILE A 26 -10.99 3.12 2.23
N TRP A 27 -11.90 2.99 1.27
CA TRP A 27 -12.06 1.72 0.56
C TRP A 27 -11.15 1.69 -0.65
N LEU A 28 -10.50 0.54 -0.85
CA LEU A 28 -9.51 0.35 -1.90
C LEU A 28 -9.90 -0.80 -2.81
N THR A 29 -9.37 -0.79 -4.02
CA THR A 29 -9.44 -1.96 -4.88
C THR A 29 -8.52 -3.03 -4.33
N LYS A 30 -8.66 -4.25 -4.84
CA LYS A 30 -7.80 -5.35 -4.43
C LYS A 30 -6.33 -5.02 -4.69
N GLU A 31 -6.03 -4.44 -5.84
CA GLU A 31 -4.66 -4.09 -6.18
C GLU A 31 -4.12 -3.01 -5.24
N GLU A 32 -4.94 -2.00 -4.96
CA GLU A 32 -4.53 -0.94 -4.05
C GLU A 32 -4.27 -1.48 -2.65
N ALA A 33 -5.11 -2.41 -2.19
CA ALA A 33 -4.93 -3.01 -0.89
C ALA A 33 -3.63 -3.80 -0.82
N LYS A 34 -3.30 -4.53 -1.89
CA LYS A 34 -2.03 -5.26 -1.94
C LYS A 34 -0.84 -4.31 -1.87
N LYS A 35 -0.91 -3.18 -2.58
CA LYS A 35 0.16 -2.19 -2.55
C LYS A 35 0.29 -1.58 -1.17
N HIS A 36 -0.83 -1.27 -0.54
CA HIS A 36 -0.84 -0.72 0.80
C HIS A 36 -0.17 -1.69 1.79
N ASP A 37 -0.59 -2.95 1.76
CA ASP A 37 -0.07 -3.95 2.69
C ASP A 37 1.42 -4.20 2.43
N ALA A 38 1.83 -4.15 1.17
CA ALA A 38 3.23 -4.35 0.81
C ALA A 38 4.13 -3.23 1.37
N ILE A 39 3.62 -2.00 1.46
CA ILE A 39 4.39 -0.90 2.03
C ILE A 39 4.82 -1.24 3.46
N PHE A 40 3.86 -1.69 4.27
CA PHE A 40 4.16 -2.00 5.66
C PHE A 40 5.01 -3.26 5.79
N TYR A 41 4.80 -4.22 4.92
CA TYR A 41 5.61 -5.43 4.90
C TYR A 41 7.07 -5.10 4.59
N TYR A 42 7.32 -4.32 3.54
CA TYR A 42 8.69 -3.94 3.18
C TYR A 42 9.30 -3.02 4.21
N GLU A 43 8.50 -2.14 4.82
CA GLU A 43 8.99 -1.27 5.87
C GLU A 43 9.48 -2.10 7.06
N TYR A 44 8.71 -3.11 7.43
CA TYR A 44 9.11 -4.01 8.51
C TYR A 44 10.41 -4.72 8.18
N LEU A 45 10.51 -5.30 6.99
CA LEU A 45 11.71 -6.01 6.57
C LEU A 45 12.92 -5.08 6.49
N ALA A 46 12.72 -3.87 5.96
CA ALA A 46 13.80 -2.90 5.84
C ALA A 46 14.32 -2.50 7.22
N THR A 47 13.40 -2.31 8.16
CA THR A 47 13.79 -1.97 9.53
C THR A 47 14.59 -3.10 10.17
N GLN A 48 14.15 -4.35 9.97
CA GLN A 48 14.87 -5.49 10.50
C GLN A 48 16.28 -5.58 9.91
N GLU A 49 16.39 -5.38 8.60
CA GLU A 49 17.69 -5.46 7.94
C GLU A 49 18.61 -4.33 8.42
N ASP A 50 18.07 -3.13 8.56
CA ASP A 50 18.86 -2.00 9.07
C ASP A 50 19.39 -2.28 10.47
N MET A 51 18.58 -2.91 11.31
CA MET A 51 19.01 -3.26 12.65
C MET A 51 20.15 -4.28 12.64
N GLU A 52 20.08 -5.26 11.72
CA GLU A 52 21.12 -6.25 11.60
C GLU A 52 22.41 -5.68 11.05
N LEU A 53 22.32 -4.75 10.09
CA LEU A 53 23.49 -4.13 9.48
C LEU A 53 24.07 -3.03 10.34
N GLY A 54 23.30 -2.51 11.27
CA GLY A 54 23.75 -1.44 12.13
C GLY A 54 23.76 -0.06 11.47
N TRP A 55 23.08 0.09 10.32
CA TRP A 55 22.98 1.37 9.62
C TRP A 55 21.75 1.33 8.71
N GLY A 56 21.27 2.49 8.33
CA GLY A 56 19.99 2.61 7.64
C GLY A 56 20.10 2.47 6.13
N GLY A 57 20.75 1.42 5.66
CA GLY A 57 21.04 1.27 4.25
C GLY A 57 20.31 0.17 3.51
N SER A 58 19.27 -0.39 4.08
CA SER A 58 18.56 -1.47 3.42
C SER A 58 17.98 -1.04 2.08
N LYS A 59 18.20 -1.84 1.05
CA LYS A 59 17.63 -1.58 -0.27
C LYS A 59 16.13 -1.81 -0.30
N LEU A 60 15.59 -2.45 0.72
CA LEU A 60 14.15 -2.67 0.80
C LEU A 60 13.38 -1.36 0.93
N TRP A 61 14.04 -0.29 1.40
CA TRP A 61 13.40 1.04 1.43
C TRP A 61 13.04 1.52 0.03
N ASP A 62 13.73 1.05 -1.01
CA ASP A 62 13.38 1.39 -2.39
C ASP A 62 12.01 0.83 -2.73
N LYS A 63 11.68 -0.37 -2.23
CA LYS A 63 10.36 -0.96 -2.44
C LYS A 63 9.28 -0.16 -1.75
N VAL A 64 9.57 0.36 -0.58
CA VAL A 64 8.62 1.22 0.15
C VAL A 64 8.35 2.47 -0.68
N ARG A 65 9.40 3.13 -1.17
CA ARG A 65 9.24 4.34 -1.98
C ARG A 65 8.50 4.08 -3.27
N GLU A 66 8.79 2.96 -3.95
CA GLU A 66 8.10 2.61 -5.18
C GLU A 66 6.60 2.51 -4.97
N ASN A 67 6.18 1.86 -3.88
CA ASN A 67 4.77 1.68 -3.60
C ASN A 67 4.11 2.99 -3.16
N LEU A 68 4.83 3.82 -2.42
CA LEU A 68 4.33 5.15 -2.06
C LEU A 68 4.09 5.99 -3.31
N ASN A 69 5.05 5.96 -4.24
CA ASN A 69 4.91 6.71 -5.50
C ASN A 69 3.77 6.16 -6.33
N TRP A 70 3.56 4.84 -6.30
CA TRP A 70 2.44 4.24 -7.01
C TRP A 70 1.11 4.85 -6.55
N PHE A 71 0.93 5.04 -5.23
CA PHE A 71 -0.29 5.65 -4.71
C PHE A 71 -0.42 7.10 -5.12
N ARG A 72 0.68 7.85 -5.10
CA ARG A 72 0.63 9.25 -5.53
C ARG A 72 0.19 9.37 -6.98
N GLU A 73 0.54 8.41 -7.81
CA GLU A 73 0.21 8.43 -9.23
C GLU A 73 -1.14 7.83 -9.54
N ASN A 74 -1.58 6.87 -8.75
CA ASN A 74 -2.79 6.10 -9.07
C ASN A 74 -3.97 6.38 -8.14
N ASN A 75 -3.74 6.79 -6.91
CA ASN A 75 -4.82 7.09 -5.97
C ASN A 75 -4.29 8.03 -4.89
N ILE A 76 -4.21 9.29 -5.22
CA ILE A 76 -3.64 10.28 -4.30
C ILE A 76 -4.48 10.44 -3.03
N ASP A 77 -5.80 10.24 -3.13
CA ASP A 77 -6.66 10.34 -1.96
C ASP A 77 -6.31 9.27 -0.93
N ALA A 78 -6.07 8.05 -1.40
CA ALA A 78 -5.65 6.98 -0.50
C ALA A 78 -4.29 7.28 0.12
N TYR A 79 -3.40 7.90 -0.65
CA TYR A 79 -2.11 8.30 -0.12
C TYR A 79 -2.29 9.26 1.06
N TYR A 80 -3.15 10.28 0.90
CA TYR A 80 -3.36 11.25 1.96
C TYR A 80 -4.04 10.65 3.18
N VAL A 81 -4.99 9.74 2.98
CA VAL A 81 -5.71 9.14 4.10
C VAL A 81 -4.83 8.14 4.86
N LEU A 82 -4.08 7.32 4.14
CA LEU A 82 -3.44 6.15 4.74
C LEU A 82 -1.94 6.32 4.97
N LEU A 83 -1.27 7.10 4.12
CA LEU A 83 0.19 7.05 4.03
C LEU A 83 0.89 8.38 4.30
N ASP A 84 0.14 9.44 4.37
CA ASP A 84 0.71 10.78 4.59
C ASP A 84 0.88 11.12 6.07
#